data_7e15407e163445f3bc9c94fb25a610d8
#
_entry.id   7e15407e163445f3bc9c94fb25a610d8
#
_cell.length_a   1.000
_cell.length_b   1.000
_cell.length_c   1.000
_cell.angle_alpha   90.00
_cell.angle_beta   90.00
_cell.angle_gamma   90.00
#
_symmetry.space_group_name_H-M   'P 1'
#
loop_
_entity.id
_entity.type
_entity.pdbx_description
1 polymer ?
#
loop_
_entity_poly.entity_id
_entity_poly.type
_entity_poly.pdbx_seq_one_letter_code
_entity_poly.pdbx_strand_id
1 'polypeptide(L)'
;MAVPSSIFLDRELAPLESISEYLKEEKGLTYHEIAVLVERDDRTIWTCYNRVKKKRAAKPKKEAKPEKIIEIPLDIFKNRTFAPLESITAHLKDIAHMSFHEIAVLLNRDDRTIWTCYNRAQKKLVAK
;
A
#
# COMPACT_ATOMS: atom_id res chain seq x y z
N MET A 1 -9.98 -10.28 1.39
CA MET A 1 -9.08 -10.24 0.21
C MET A 1 -7.73 -9.67 0.60
N ALA A 2 -6.67 -10.14 0.01
CA ALA A 2 -5.31 -9.68 0.30
C ALA A 2 -4.58 -9.34 -1.00
N VAL A 3 -3.52 -8.54 -0.90
CA VAL A 3 -2.67 -8.20 -2.04
C VAL A 3 -1.22 -8.60 -1.72
N PRO A 4 -0.43 -8.99 -2.74
CA PRO A 4 0.97 -9.33 -2.51
C PRO A 4 1.80 -8.07 -2.23
N SER A 5 2.77 -8.19 -1.31
CA SER A 5 3.63 -7.05 -0.95
C SER A 5 4.44 -6.53 -2.15
N SER A 6 4.64 -7.37 -3.17
CA SER A 6 5.40 -6.98 -4.36
C SER A 6 4.80 -5.80 -5.13
N ILE A 7 3.50 -5.55 -4.99
CA ILE A 7 2.87 -4.41 -5.68
C ILE A 7 3.38 -3.06 -5.16
N PHE A 8 3.95 -3.04 -3.95
CA PHE A 8 4.43 -1.82 -3.31
C PHE A 8 5.91 -1.52 -3.60
N LEU A 9 6.58 -2.36 -4.40
CA LEU A 9 8.00 -2.17 -4.72
C LEU A 9 8.26 -0.94 -5.60
N ASP A 10 7.26 -0.50 -6.35
CA ASP A 10 7.39 0.68 -7.21
C ASP A 10 7.20 1.95 -6.38
N ARG A 11 8.31 2.63 -6.06
CA ARG A 11 8.31 3.83 -5.23
C ARG A 11 7.64 5.03 -5.89
N GLU A 12 7.47 5.00 -7.19
CA GLU A 12 6.82 6.08 -7.93
C GLU A 12 5.30 6.09 -7.73
N LEU A 13 4.74 4.94 -7.29
CA LEU A 13 3.33 4.83 -6.98
C LEU A 13 3.13 4.92 -5.47
N ALA A 14 2.17 5.73 -5.04
CA ALA A 14 1.72 5.71 -3.65
C ALA A 14 1.06 4.35 -3.36
N PRO A 15 1.05 3.89 -2.09
CA PRO A 15 0.45 2.59 -1.77
C PRO A 15 -0.97 2.40 -2.27
N LEU A 16 -1.83 3.41 -2.14
CA LEU A 16 -3.21 3.29 -2.62
C LEU A 16 -3.29 3.24 -4.15
N GLU A 17 -2.36 3.91 -4.84
CA GLU A 17 -2.23 3.82 -6.30
C GLU A 17 -1.86 2.40 -6.73
N SER A 18 -0.91 1.77 -6.02
CA SER A 18 -0.50 0.39 -6.29
C SER A 18 -1.65 -0.60 -6.08
N ILE A 19 -2.42 -0.41 -5.01
CA ILE A 19 -3.59 -1.24 -4.72
C ILE A 19 -4.63 -1.10 -5.83
N SER A 20 -4.93 0.14 -6.24
CA SER A 20 -5.91 0.41 -7.28
C SER A 20 -5.50 -0.22 -8.62
N GLU A 21 -4.24 -0.09 -8.99
CA GLU A 21 -3.71 -0.70 -10.22
C GLU A 21 -3.85 -2.22 -10.18
N TYR A 22 -3.41 -2.83 -9.08
CA TYR A 22 -3.45 -4.29 -8.96
C TYR A 22 -4.88 -4.84 -9.02
N LEU A 23 -5.78 -4.26 -8.24
CA LEU A 23 -7.16 -4.75 -8.18
C LEU A 23 -7.91 -4.50 -9.49
N LYS A 24 -7.64 -3.37 -10.15
CA LYS A 24 -8.28 -3.04 -11.41
C LYS A 24 -7.81 -3.94 -12.54
N GLU A 25 -6.50 -4.11 -12.69
CA GLU A 25 -5.89 -4.79 -13.84
C GLU A 25 -5.76 -6.30 -13.64
N GLU A 26 -5.39 -6.75 -12.45
CA GLU A 26 -5.18 -8.18 -12.19
C GLU A 26 -6.45 -8.90 -11.74
N LYS A 27 -7.31 -8.23 -10.98
CA LYS A 27 -8.55 -8.83 -10.47
C LYS A 27 -9.80 -8.39 -11.22
N GLY A 28 -9.69 -7.41 -12.13
CA GLY A 28 -10.81 -6.95 -12.93
C GLY A 28 -11.93 -6.27 -12.15
N LEU A 29 -11.63 -5.70 -10.98
CA LEU A 29 -12.64 -5.06 -10.14
C LEU A 29 -13.00 -3.67 -10.66
N THR A 30 -14.24 -3.25 -10.39
CA THR A 30 -14.68 -1.88 -10.69
C THR A 30 -14.15 -0.92 -9.63
N TYR A 31 -14.20 0.37 -9.93
CA TYR A 31 -13.80 1.41 -8.96
C TYR A 31 -14.60 1.28 -7.66
N HIS A 32 -15.91 1.03 -7.78
CA HIS A 32 -16.76 0.88 -6.60
C HIS A 32 -16.36 -0.33 -5.75
N GLU A 33 -16.10 -1.46 -6.38
CA GLU A 33 -15.68 -2.66 -5.67
C GLU A 33 -14.38 -2.45 -4.91
N ILE A 34 -13.41 -1.77 -5.53
CA ILE A 34 -12.14 -1.42 -4.88
C ILE A 34 -12.40 -0.49 -3.70
N ALA A 35 -13.23 0.54 -3.91
CA ALA A 35 -13.56 1.52 -2.88
C ALA A 35 -14.16 0.85 -1.64
N VAL A 36 -15.07 -0.09 -1.84
CA VAL A 36 -15.68 -0.84 -0.73
C VAL A 36 -14.63 -1.65 0.04
N LEU A 37 -13.71 -2.30 -0.66
CA LEU A 37 -12.68 -3.13 -0.02
C LEU A 37 -11.74 -2.34 0.88
N VAL A 38 -11.42 -1.10 0.52
CA VAL A 38 -10.50 -0.26 1.29
C VAL A 38 -11.21 0.88 2.04
N GLU A 39 -12.53 0.90 2.02
CA GLU A 39 -13.39 1.93 2.62
C GLU A 39 -12.95 3.34 2.23
N ARG A 40 -12.84 3.56 0.93
CA ARG A 40 -12.57 4.88 0.35
C ARG A 40 -13.70 5.24 -0.61
N ASP A 41 -13.74 6.51 -1.02
CA ASP A 41 -14.73 6.96 -1.99
C ASP A 41 -14.38 6.46 -3.40
N ASP A 42 -15.38 6.15 -4.21
CA ASP A 42 -15.18 5.77 -5.61
C ASP A 42 -14.32 6.80 -6.34
N ARG A 43 -14.54 8.08 -6.07
CA ARG A 43 -13.80 9.18 -6.67
C ARG A 43 -12.31 9.12 -6.32
N THR A 44 -11.98 8.76 -5.08
CA THR A 44 -10.59 8.61 -4.64
C THR A 44 -9.89 7.50 -5.44
N ILE A 45 -10.58 6.36 -5.63
CA ILE A 45 -10.02 5.23 -6.39
C ILE A 45 -9.85 5.62 -7.86
N TRP A 46 -10.84 6.29 -8.45
CA TRP A 46 -10.76 6.79 -9.82
C TRP A 46 -9.55 7.71 -9.99
N THR A 47 -9.36 8.64 -9.06
CA THR A 47 -8.23 9.58 -9.09
C THR A 47 -6.90 8.83 -8.99
N CYS A 48 -6.80 7.85 -8.08
CA CYS A 48 -5.58 7.04 -7.92
C CYS A 48 -5.25 6.28 -9.21
N TYR A 49 -6.24 5.63 -9.80
CA TYR A 49 -6.01 4.86 -11.02
C TYR A 49 -5.61 5.75 -12.20
N ASN A 50 -6.22 6.93 -12.33
CA ASN A 50 -5.85 7.87 -13.38
C ASN A 50 -4.43 8.40 -13.21
N ARG A 51 -3.98 8.60 -11.97
CA ARG A 51 -2.59 8.96 -11.69
C ARG A 51 -1.63 7.85 -12.11
N VAL A 52 -2.01 6.59 -11.85
CA VAL A 52 -1.24 5.43 -12.28
C VAL A 52 -1.09 5.42 -13.81
N LYS A 53 -2.19 5.62 -14.54
CA LYS A 53 -2.16 5.66 -16.00
C LYS A 53 -1.19 6.70 -16.51
N LYS A 54 -1.20 7.91 -15.92
CA LYS A 54 -0.29 8.99 -16.33
C LYS A 54 1.16 8.62 -16.04
N LYS A 55 1.43 8.03 -14.88
CA LYS A 55 2.78 7.62 -14.51
C LYS A 55 3.29 6.50 -15.41
N ARG A 56 2.44 5.53 -15.77
CA ARG A 56 2.81 4.43 -16.67
C ARG A 56 3.02 4.90 -18.11
N ALA A 57 2.28 5.92 -18.55
CA ALA A 57 2.49 6.52 -19.87
C ALA A 57 3.86 7.21 -19.95
N ALA A 58 4.31 7.84 -18.86
CA ALA A 58 5.61 8.50 -18.79
C ALA A 58 6.75 7.50 -18.58
N LYS A 59 6.54 6.47 -17.75
CA LYS A 59 7.54 5.45 -17.42
C LYS A 59 6.88 4.07 -17.39
N PRO A 60 7.35 3.12 -18.23
CA PRO A 60 6.79 1.77 -18.23
C PRO A 60 6.98 1.06 -16.89
N LYS A 61 6.11 0.11 -16.61
CA LYS A 61 6.18 -0.71 -15.40
C LYS A 61 7.51 -1.47 -15.37
N LYS A 62 8.26 -1.28 -14.28
CA LYS A 62 9.49 -2.03 -14.05
C LYS A 62 9.14 -3.37 -13.42
N GLU A 63 9.63 -4.44 -14.03
CA GLU A 63 9.49 -5.77 -13.42
C GLU A 63 10.52 -5.88 -12.30
N ALA A 64 10.05 -5.82 -11.05
CA ALA A 64 10.87 -6.10 -9.88
C ALA A 64 10.62 -7.54 -9.47
N LYS A 65 11.70 -8.32 -9.28
CA LYS A 65 11.59 -9.67 -8.73
C LYS A 65 11.91 -9.59 -7.25
N PRO A 66 10.92 -9.62 -6.36
CA PRO A 66 11.18 -9.57 -4.93
C PRO A 66 11.74 -10.90 -4.44
N GLU A 67 12.64 -10.84 -3.47
CA GLU A 67 13.18 -12.03 -2.83
C GLU A 67 12.11 -12.70 -1.94
N LYS A 68 11.20 -11.89 -1.42
CA LYS A 68 10.16 -12.35 -0.50
C LYS A 68 8.85 -11.64 -0.81
N ILE A 69 7.75 -12.40 -0.83
CA ILE A 69 6.41 -11.85 -1.03
C ILE A 69 5.57 -12.25 0.18
N ILE A 70 4.91 -11.27 0.80
CA ILE A 70 4.00 -11.49 1.92
C ILE A 70 2.62 -11.00 1.51
N GLU A 71 1.59 -11.78 1.80
CA GLU A 71 0.21 -11.37 1.56
C GLU A 71 -0.20 -10.32 2.60
N ILE A 72 -0.72 -9.20 2.11
CA ILE A 72 -1.16 -8.10 2.97
C ILE A 72 -2.68 -8.00 2.88
N PRO A 73 -3.40 -8.19 4.00
CA PRO A 73 -4.86 -8.13 3.97
C PRO A 73 -5.35 -6.70 3.70
N LEU A 74 -6.38 -6.57 2.86
CA LEU A 74 -6.94 -5.26 2.53
C LEU A 74 -7.69 -4.63 3.70
N ASP A 75 -8.11 -5.43 4.68
CA ASP A 75 -8.82 -4.93 5.85
C ASP A 75 -8.04 -3.88 6.64
N ILE A 76 -6.71 -3.95 6.61
CA ILE A 76 -5.87 -2.98 7.33
C ILE A 76 -6.01 -1.56 6.77
N PHE A 77 -6.46 -1.41 5.53
CA PHE A 77 -6.63 -0.09 4.91
C PHE A 77 -7.99 0.54 5.20
N LYS A 78 -8.89 -0.16 5.85
CA LYS A 78 -10.21 0.35 6.19
C LYS A 78 -10.18 1.44 7.25
N ASN A 79 -9.13 1.49 8.06
CA ASN A 79 -8.96 2.55 9.05
C ASN A 79 -8.41 3.80 8.38
N ARG A 80 -9.30 4.75 8.07
CA ARG A 80 -8.95 5.99 7.36
C ARG A 80 -8.10 6.95 8.20
N THR A 81 -8.00 6.71 9.51
CA THR A 81 -7.14 7.49 10.40
C THR A 81 -5.67 7.35 10.01
N PHE A 82 -5.29 6.17 9.53
CA PHE A 82 -3.93 5.88 9.10
C PHE A 82 -3.77 6.06 7.61
N ALA A 83 -2.65 6.65 7.19
CA ALA A 83 -2.27 6.63 5.79
C ALA A 83 -1.99 5.17 5.37
N PRO A 84 -2.18 4.80 4.09
CA PRO A 84 -1.95 3.41 3.68
C PRO A 84 -0.58 2.86 4.05
N LEU A 85 0.49 3.64 3.90
CA LEU A 85 1.84 3.17 4.26
C LEU A 85 1.99 2.98 5.78
N GLU A 86 1.32 3.82 6.58
CA GLU A 86 1.28 3.66 8.05
C GLU A 86 0.60 2.35 8.44
N SER A 87 -0.51 2.02 7.79
CA SER A 87 -1.24 0.78 8.04
C SER A 87 -0.40 -0.45 7.70
N ILE A 88 0.28 -0.44 6.55
CA ILE A 88 1.15 -1.54 6.13
C ILE A 88 2.30 -1.72 7.13
N THR A 89 2.96 -0.64 7.49
CA THR A 89 4.11 -0.65 8.39
C THR A 89 3.72 -1.20 9.76
N ALA A 90 2.61 -0.71 10.32
CA ALA A 90 2.12 -1.18 11.62
C ALA A 90 1.78 -2.68 11.57
N HIS A 91 1.10 -3.12 10.51
CA HIS A 91 0.76 -4.53 10.35
C HIS A 91 2.00 -5.42 10.29
N LEU A 92 2.97 -5.04 9.48
CA LEU A 92 4.19 -5.85 9.31
C LEU A 92 5.04 -5.86 10.58
N LYS A 93 5.07 -4.75 11.31
CA LYS A 93 5.84 -4.66 12.56
C LYS A 93 5.17 -5.45 13.69
N ASP A 94 3.87 -5.23 13.91
CA ASP A 94 3.17 -5.78 15.06
C ASP A 94 2.65 -7.20 14.86
N ILE A 95 2.21 -7.55 13.65
CA ILE A 95 1.63 -8.86 13.37
C ILE A 95 2.65 -9.82 12.77
N ALA A 96 3.42 -9.37 11.80
CA ALA A 96 4.43 -10.21 11.15
C ALA A 96 5.79 -10.18 11.85
N HIS A 97 5.95 -9.33 12.88
CA HIS A 97 7.16 -9.22 13.70
C HIS A 97 8.44 -8.95 12.90
N MET A 98 8.33 -8.12 11.87
CA MET A 98 9.47 -7.74 11.04
C MET A 98 10.20 -6.54 11.65
N SER A 99 11.52 -6.46 11.43
CA SER A 99 12.28 -5.27 11.81
C SER A 99 12.00 -4.13 10.82
N PHE A 100 12.34 -2.89 11.20
CA PHE A 100 12.18 -1.75 10.29
C PHE A 100 12.96 -1.94 9.00
N HIS A 101 14.15 -2.48 9.08
CA HIS A 101 14.98 -2.74 7.89
C HIS A 101 14.32 -3.78 6.98
N GLU A 102 13.82 -4.86 7.54
CA GLU A 102 13.13 -5.89 6.76
C GLU A 102 11.91 -5.33 6.04
N ILE A 103 11.12 -4.49 6.72
CA ILE A 103 9.95 -3.83 6.12
C ILE A 103 10.40 -2.91 4.99
N ALA A 104 11.46 -2.13 5.22
CA ALA A 104 12.00 -1.22 4.21
C ALA A 104 12.42 -1.95 2.95
N VAL A 105 13.11 -3.08 3.09
CA VAL A 105 13.52 -3.91 1.96
C VAL A 105 12.30 -4.48 1.24
N LEU A 106 11.34 -4.99 2.00
CA LEU A 106 10.13 -5.61 1.43
C LEU A 106 9.31 -4.62 0.59
N LEU A 107 9.21 -3.38 1.05
CA LEU A 107 8.42 -2.34 0.41
C LEU A 107 9.24 -1.41 -0.49
N ASN A 108 10.54 -1.64 -0.58
CA ASN A 108 11.47 -0.80 -1.34
C ASN A 108 11.39 0.67 -0.89
N ARG A 109 11.47 0.88 0.41
CA ARG A 109 11.45 2.21 1.03
C ARG A 109 12.70 2.36 1.92
N ASP A 110 13.00 3.60 2.32
CA ASP A 110 14.11 3.86 3.24
C ASP A 110 13.71 3.45 4.67
N ASP A 111 14.69 2.95 5.44
CA ASP A 111 14.49 2.59 6.85
C ASP A 111 13.88 3.77 7.62
N ARG A 112 14.35 4.99 7.35
CA ARG A 112 13.88 6.21 7.99
C ARG A 112 12.42 6.48 7.70
N THR A 113 11.97 6.25 6.46
CA THR A 113 10.57 6.41 6.06
C THR A 113 9.70 5.42 6.83
N ILE A 114 10.12 4.17 6.95
CA ILE A 114 9.38 3.13 7.67
C ILE A 114 9.32 3.47 9.17
N TRP A 115 10.43 3.88 9.77
CA TRP A 115 10.45 4.30 11.16
C TRP A 115 9.47 5.46 11.42
N THR A 116 9.48 6.46 10.54
CA THR A 116 8.59 7.63 10.64
C THR A 116 7.11 7.19 10.54
N CYS A 117 6.79 6.32 9.59
CA CYS A 117 5.43 5.83 9.41
C CYS A 117 4.95 5.06 10.65
N TYR A 118 5.80 4.21 11.21
CA TYR A 118 5.45 3.44 12.39
C TYR A 118 5.21 4.36 13.60
N ASN A 119 6.07 5.35 13.80
CA ASN A 119 5.91 6.30 14.90
C ASN A 119 4.65 7.15 14.76
N ARG A 120 4.31 7.56 13.54
CA ARG A 120 3.05 8.27 13.29
C ARG A 120 1.83 7.41 13.61
N ALA A 121 1.88 6.13 13.23
CA ALA A 121 0.81 5.18 13.54
C ALA A 121 0.65 5.02 15.05
N GLN A 122 1.75 4.88 15.79
CA GLN A 122 1.73 4.74 17.24
C GLN A 122 1.14 5.98 17.93
N LYS A 123 1.51 7.17 17.47
CA LYS A 123 0.96 8.43 17.99
C LYS A 123 -0.54 8.51 17.78
N LYS A 124 -1.04 8.08 16.62
CA LYS A 124 -2.47 8.07 16.34
C LYS A 124 -3.23 7.10 17.23
N LEU A 125 -2.63 5.96 17.55
CA LEU A 125 -3.23 4.98 18.45
C LEU A 125 -3.34 5.55 19.87
N VAL A 126 -2.32 6.26 20.34
CA VAL A 126 -2.29 6.85 21.69
C VAL A 126 -3.25 8.03 21.81
N ALA A 127 -3.47 8.77 20.72
CA ALA A 127 -4.31 9.97 20.73
C ALA A 127 -5.81 9.70 20.80
N LYS A 128 -6.23 8.46 20.74
CA LYS A 128 -7.66 8.10 20.84
C LYS A 128 -8.15 8.13 22.27
#